data_ec4432ec0f56e3cab4c8ba12ccb6bf50
#
_entry.id   ec4432ec0f56e3cab4c8ba12ccb6bf50
#
_cell.length_a   1.000
_cell.length_b   1.000
_cell.length_c   1.000
_cell.angle_alpha   90.00
_cell.angle_beta   90.00
_cell.angle_gamma   90.00
#
_symmetry.space_group_name_H-M   'P 1'
#
loop_
_entity.id
_entity.type
_entity.pdbx_description
1 polymer ?
#
loop_
_entity_poly.entity_id
_entity_poly.type
_entity_poly.pdbx_seq_one_letter_code
_entity_poly.pdbx_strand_id
1 'polypeptide(L)'
;MAYDLLRTAVSRICGADSASLTIGRTEHGKPFFVERRDIHFSISHAGEYILIAIGSEPLGVDIEQRRVISYEKIGRRIMTDPEYEAFLDREDREAEFYRKWVLMESYVKWTGLGMFGEIKGLPMNGWGMFLYIDGRYFAALRTEFPAEIVLTEYRREGNGFRKL
;
A
#
# COMPACT_ATOMS: atom_id res chain seq x y z
N MET A 1 -6.42 -7.22 -14.18
CA MET A 1 -5.60 -5.99 -14.38
C MET A 1 -4.47 -5.84 -13.33
N ALA A 2 -4.74 -5.69 -12.02
CA ALA A 2 -3.66 -5.54 -11.04
C ALA A 2 -2.73 -6.78 -10.96
N TYR A 3 -3.29 -7.97 -10.97
CA TYR A 3 -2.51 -9.20 -11.00
C TYR A 3 -1.76 -9.44 -12.31
N ASP A 4 -2.24 -8.92 -13.44
CA ASP A 4 -1.49 -9.00 -14.71
C ASP A 4 -0.27 -8.10 -14.68
N LEU A 5 -0.42 -6.89 -14.10
CA LEU A 5 0.72 -6.00 -13.85
C LEU A 5 1.71 -6.62 -12.87
N LEU A 6 1.24 -7.21 -11.77
CA LEU A 6 2.09 -7.93 -10.81
C LEU A 6 2.89 -9.04 -11.50
N ARG A 7 2.22 -9.88 -12.30
CA ARG A 7 2.88 -10.97 -13.03
C ARG A 7 3.95 -10.45 -14.00
N THR A 8 3.62 -9.37 -14.73
CA THR A 8 4.57 -8.70 -15.63
C THR A 8 5.80 -8.18 -14.87
N ALA A 9 5.58 -7.53 -13.72
CA ALA A 9 6.67 -6.99 -12.91
C ALA A 9 7.53 -8.09 -12.29
N VAL A 10 6.93 -9.14 -11.70
CA VAL A 10 7.65 -10.28 -11.13
C VAL A 10 8.48 -11.00 -12.18
N SER A 11 7.94 -11.25 -13.37
CA SER A 11 8.69 -11.89 -14.46
C SER A 11 9.92 -11.07 -14.85
N ARG A 12 9.80 -9.75 -14.90
CA ARG A 12 10.91 -8.85 -15.28
C ARG A 12 11.96 -8.68 -14.19
N ILE A 13 11.53 -8.62 -12.92
CA ILE A 13 12.43 -8.36 -11.79
C ILE A 13 13.11 -9.65 -11.32
N CYS A 14 12.35 -10.74 -11.21
CA CYS A 14 12.81 -11.99 -10.60
C CYS A 14 13.15 -13.07 -11.64
N GLY A 15 12.92 -12.82 -12.94
CA GLY A 15 13.10 -13.83 -14.00
C GLY A 15 12.18 -15.05 -13.87
N ALA A 16 11.14 -14.97 -13.02
CA ALA A 16 10.23 -16.08 -12.78
C ALA A 16 9.22 -16.21 -13.93
N ASP A 17 8.86 -17.46 -14.30
CA ASP A 17 7.69 -17.69 -15.12
C ASP A 17 6.43 -17.37 -14.32
N SER A 18 5.98 -16.13 -14.44
CA SER A 18 4.85 -15.62 -13.69
C SER A 18 3.51 -16.30 -14.02
N ALA A 19 3.42 -17.00 -15.15
CA ALA A 19 2.23 -17.76 -15.54
C ALA A 19 2.04 -19.00 -14.64
N SER A 20 3.15 -19.56 -14.14
CA SER A 20 3.15 -20.73 -13.25
C SER A 20 2.88 -20.41 -11.77
N LEU A 21 2.89 -19.11 -11.39
CA LEU A 21 2.71 -18.70 -9.99
C LEU A 21 1.24 -18.63 -9.59
N THR A 22 0.88 -19.43 -8.59
CA THR A 22 -0.45 -19.44 -7.98
C THR A 22 -0.53 -18.39 -6.87
N ILE A 23 -1.60 -17.62 -6.83
CA ILE A 23 -1.85 -16.66 -5.75
C ILE A 23 -2.76 -17.31 -4.71
N GLY A 24 -2.20 -17.55 -3.53
CA GLY A 24 -2.91 -17.93 -2.32
C GLY A 24 -3.32 -16.70 -1.51
N ARG A 25 -4.10 -16.91 -0.45
CA ARG A 25 -4.46 -15.90 0.54
C ARG A 25 -4.26 -16.44 1.95
N THR A 26 -3.80 -15.58 2.85
CA THR A 26 -3.77 -15.88 4.29
C THR A 26 -5.19 -15.90 4.85
N GLU A 27 -5.34 -16.32 6.11
CA GLU A 27 -6.61 -16.28 6.84
C GLU A 27 -7.27 -14.89 6.82
N HIS A 28 -6.46 -13.83 6.89
CA HIS A 28 -6.92 -12.44 6.83
C HIS A 28 -6.93 -11.85 5.42
N GLY A 29 -6.78 -12.69 4.39
CA GLY A 29 -6.94 -12.30 2.98
C GLY A 29 -5.70 -11.68 2.33
N LYS A 30 -4.54 -11.55 3.02
CA LYS A 30 -3.30 -11.05 2.41
C LYS A 30 -2.86 -12.02 1.31
N PRO A 31 -2.66 -11.56 0.06
CA PRO A 31 -2.24 -12.43 -1.03
C PRO A 31 -0.74 -12.76 -0.95
N PHE A 32 -0.38 -13.95 -1.44
CA PHE A 32 1.00 -14.41 -1.54
C PHE A 32 1.16 -15.39 -2.71
N PHE A 33 2.39 -15.62 -3.19
CA PHE A 33 2.69 -16.69 -4.13
C PHE A 33 2.87 -18.03 -3.39
N VAL A 34 2.17 -19.06 -3.85
CA VAL A 34 2.23 -20.39 -3.23
C VAL A 34 3.62 -21.02 -3.42
N GLU A 35 4.16 -20.95 -4.64
CA GLU A 35 5.41 -21.56 -5.06
C GLU A 35 6.66 -20.74 -4.71
N ARG A 36 6.51 -19.42 -4.48
CA ARG A 36 7.61 -18.47 -4.27
C ARG A 36 7.37 -17.64 -3.02
N ARG A 37 7.55 -18.26 -1.86
CA ARG A 37 7.39 -17.59 -0.55
C ARG A 37 8.47 -16.56 -0.24
N ASP A 38 9.57 -16.61 -0.99
CA ASP A 38 10.66 -15.65 -1.00
C ASP A 38 10.33 -14.34 -1.75
N ILE A 39 9.22 -14.29 -2.48
CA ILE A 39 8.74 -13.09 -3.15
C ILE A 39 7.50 -12.58 -2.43
N HIS A 40 7.67 -11.46 -1.73
CA HIS A 40 6.57 -10.75 -1.09
C HIS A 40 6.05 -9.66 -1.99
N PHE A 41 4.74 -9.41 -1.92
CA PHE A 41 4.13 -8.31 -2.67
C PHE A 41 2.93 -7.73 -1.93
N SER A 42 2.62 -6.49 -2.25
CA SER A 42 1.41 -5.80 -1.81
C SER A 42 0.85 -4.96 -2.95
N ILE A 43 -0.47 -4.85 -3.02
CA ILE A 43 -1.18 -4.14 -4.08
C ILE A 43 -2.16 -3.16 -3.46
N SER A 44 -2.20 -1.94 -3.98
CA SER A 44 -3.26 -0.98 -3.74
C SER A 44 -3.65 -0.28 -5.03
N HIS A 45 -4.83 0.33 -5.08
CA HIS A 45 -5.27 1.08 -6.25
C HIS A 45 -6.17 2.24 -5.84
N ALA A 46 -5.99 3.39 -6.49
CA ALA A 46 -6.87 4.54 -6.36
C ALA A 46 -6.89 5.31 -7.68
N GLY A 47 -8.10 5.69 -8.11
CA GLY A 47 -8.28 6.42 -9.37
C GLY A 47 -7.62 5.72 -10.56
N GLU A 48 -6.66 6.39 -11.18
CA GLU A 48 -5.94 5.90 -12.37
C GLU A 48 -4.70 5.05 -12.04
N TYR A 49 -4.30 4.97 -10.75
CA TYR A 49 -3.08 4.29 -10.33
C TYR A 49 -3.33 2.93 -9.71
N ILE A 50 -2.47 2.00 -10.06
CA ILE A 50 -2.25 0.74 -9.34
C ILE A 50 -0.84 0.81 -8.78
N LEU A 51 -0.71 0.74 -7.46
CA LEU A 51 0.56 0.67 -6.76
C LEU A 51 0.85 -0.78 -6.40
N ILE A 52 2.01 -1.27 -6.83
CA ILE A 52 2.49 -2.62 -6.51
C ILE A 52 3.89 -2.48 -5.92
N ALA A 53 4.09 -3.06 -4.75
CA ALA A 53 5.44 -3.28 -4.21
C ALA A 53 5.78 -4.76 -4.25
N ILE A 54 7.04 -5.06 -4.57
CA ILE A 54 7.62 -6.41 -4.64
C ILE A 54 8.95 -6.37 -3.87
N GLY A 55 9.21 -7.35 -3.05
CA GLY A 55 10.44 -7.45 -2.26
C GLY A 55 10.71 -8.85 -1.76
N SER A 56 11.90 -9.04 -1.17
CA SER A 56 12.33 -10.28 -0.52
C SER A 56 11.81 -10.43 0.92
N GLU A 57 11.28 -9.34 1.49
CA GLU A 57 10.77 -9.28 2.85
C GLU A 57 9.29 -8.85 2.86
N PRO A 58 8.54 -9.18 3.93
CA PRO A 58 7.18 -8.72 4.08
C PRO A 58 7.05 -7.20 3.93
N LEU A 59 6.07 -6.76 3.17
CA LEU A 59 5.81 -5.35 2.91
C LEU A 59 4.33 -5.07 2.74
N GLY A 60 3.97 -3.79 2.83
CA GLY A 60 2.62 -3.31 2.59
C GLY A 60 2.64 -1.96 1.90
N VAL A 61 1.76 -1.77 0.91
CA VAL A 61 1.58 -0.47 0.26
C VAL A 61 0.13 -0.05 0.29
N ASP A 62 -0.05 1.25 0.37
CA ASP A 62 -1.36 1.85 0.14
C ASP A 62 -1.25 3.10 -0.72
N ILE A 63 -2.32 3.39 -1.48
CA ILE A 63 -2.48 4.60 -2.27
C ILE A 63 -3.93 5.06 -2.18
N GLU A 64 -4.12 6.36 -1.95
CA GLU A 64 -5.42 7.00 -1.88
C GLU A 64 -5.46 8.26 -2.75
N GLN A 65 -6.58 8.46 -3.42
CA GLN A 65 -6.84 9.67 -4.18
C GLN A 65 -7.57 10.69 -3.28
N ARG A 66 -7.13 11.95 -3.33
CA ARG A 66 -7.85 13.07 -2.71
C ARG A 66 -9.27 13.14 -3.24
N ARG A 67 -10.25 13.10 -2.35
CA ARG A 67 -11.69 13.15 -2.64
C ARG A 67 -12.41 13.98 -1.60
N VAL A 68 -13.57 14.53 -1.95
CA VAL A 68 -14.45 15.18 -0.97
C VAL A 68 -15.08 14.11 -0.07
N ILE A 69 -14.55 13.98 1.14
CA ILE A 69 -15.01 13.04 2.18
C ILE A 69 -15.06 13.74 3.52
N SER A 70 -15.77 13.16 4.48
CA SER A 70 -15.77 13.64 5.86
C SER A 70 -14.53 13.11 6.60
N TYR A 71 -13.36 13.66 6.28
CA TYR A 71 -12.09 13.18 6.82
C TYR A 71 -11.99 13.34 8.35
N GLU A 72 -12.63 14.36 8.95
CA GLU A 72 -12.69 14.49 10.41
C GLU A 72 -13.48 13.33 11.04
N LYS A 73 -14.64 12.96 10.46
CA LYS A 73 -15.45 11.85 10.96
C LYS A 73 -14.70 10.52 10.89
N ILE A 74 -13.98 10.28 9.81
CA ILE A 74 -13.18 9.07 9.63
C ILE A 74 -11.94 9.14 10.54
N GLY A 75 -11.26 10.29 10.61
CA GLY A 75 -10.12 10.53 11.48
C GLY A 75 -10.39 10.17 12.94
N ARG A 76 -11.57 10.55 13.45
CA ARG A 76 -11.98 10.19 14.82
C ARG A 76 -12.10 8.68 15.06
N ARG A 77 -12.31 7.90 14.01
CA ARG A 77 -12.41 6.42 14.11
C ARG A 77 -11.05 5.72 14.07
N ILE A 78 -10.04 6.35 13.46
CA ILE A 78 -8.73 5.73 13.23
C ILE A 78 -7.62 6.31 14.13
N MET A 79 -7.81 7.51 14.69
CA MET A 79 -6.85 8.19 15.55
C MET A 79 -7.22 7.99 17.02
N THR A 80 -6.20 7.89 17.89
CA THR A 80 -6.39 8.01 19.34
C THR A 80 -6.86 9.42 19.69
N ASP A 81 -7.43 9.62 20.87
CA ASP A 81 -7.95 10.95 21.25
C ASP A 81 -6.85 12.03 21.21
N PRO A 82 -5.63 11.82 21.75
CA PRO A 82 -4.55 12.80 21.61
C PRO A 82 -4.13 13.06 20.16
N GLU A 83 -4.09 12.04 19.32
CA GLU A 83 -3.78 12.21 17.90
C GLU A 83 -4.87 12.99 17.16
N TYR A 84 -6.13 12.76 17.52
CA TYR A 84 -7.25 13.47 16.90
C TYR A 84 -7.28 14.95 17.32
N GLU A 85 -7.00 15.26 18.57
CA GLU A 85 -6.86 16.65 19.03
C GLU A 85 -5.72 17.36 18.30
N ALA A 86 -4.53 16.74 18.22
CA ALA A 86 -3.42 17.28 17.46
C ALA A 86 -3.73 17.45 15.96
N PHE A 87 -4.54 16.55 15.39
CA PHE A 87 -5.01 16.64 14.02
C PHE A 87 -5.95 17.85 13.82
N LEU A 88 -6.83 18.16 14.77
CA LEU A 88 -7.74 19.31 14.67
C LEU A 88 -7.01 20.66 14.68
N ASP A 89 -5.82 20.71 15.27
CA ASP A 89 -4.97 21.91 15.31
C ASP A 89 -4.14 22.13 14.02
N ARG A 90 -4.17 21.16 13.09
CA ARG A 90 -3.40 21.29 11.82
C ARG A 90 -4.09 22.25 10.85
N GLU A 91 -3.31 23.07 10.17
CA GLU A 91 -3.80 23.91 9.07
C GLU A 91 -4.24 23.07 7.87
N ASP A 92 -3.45 22.07 7.49
CA ASP A 92 -3.76 21.15 6.38
C ASP A 92 -4.26 19.79 6.91
N ARG A 93 -5.46 19.79 7.49
CA ARG A 93 -6.10 18.58 8.06
C ARG A 93 -6.36 17.51 7.02
N GLU A 94 -6.71 17.91 5.81
CA GLU A 94 -6.99 16.95 4.75
C GLU A 94 -5.74 16.15 4.38
N ALA A 95 -4.60 16.81 4.15
CA ALA A 95 -3.35 16.12 3.83
C ALA A 95 -2.85 15.27 5.00
N GLU A 96 -2.97 15.76 6.24
CA GLU A 96 -2.60 14.98 7.43
C GLU A 96 -3.50 13.75 7.61
N PHE A 97 -4.81 13.86 7.31
CA PHE A 97 -5.71 12.73 7.30
C PHE A 97 -5.25 11.65 6.30
N TYR A 98 -5.03 12.02 5.03
CA TYR A 98 -4.60 11.07 4.01
C TYR A 98 -3.23 10.46 4.33
N ARG A 99 -2.31 11.26 4.84
CA ARG A 99 -1.01 10.78 5.29
C ARG A 99 -1.15 9.69 6.36
N LYS A 100 -1.95 9.93 7.40
CA LYS A 100 -2.23 8.93 8.44
C LYS A 100 -2.94 7.71 7.90
N TRP A 101 -3.91 7.93 7.03
CA TRP A 101 -4.71 6.85 6.43
C TRP A 101 -3.83 5.87 5.64
N VAL A 102 -3.05 6.36 4.67
CA VAL A 102 -2.19 5.47 3.85
C VAL A 102 -1.09 4.79 4.66
N LEU A 103 -0.55 5.46 5.69
CA LEU A 103 0.43 4.86 6.60
C LEU A 103 -0.18 3.73 7.42
N MET A 104 -1.40 3.89 7.90
CA MET A 104 -2.14 2.87 8.64
C MET A 104 -2.51 1.69 7.72
N GLU A 105 -3.07 1.97 6.54
CA GLU A 105 -3.44 0.93 5.57
C GLU A 105 -2.22 0.13 5.10
N SER A 106 -1.10 0.81 4.82
CA SER A 106 0.14 0.12 4.46
C SER A 106 0.67 -0.75 5.59
N TYR A 107 0.51 -0.32 6.87
CA TYR A 107 0.85 -1.11 8.05
C TYR A 107 -0.02 -2.36 8.17
N VAL A 108 -1.33 -2.23 8.04
CA VAL A 108 -2.27 -3.36 8.07
C VAL A 108 -1.98 -4.37 6.96
N LYS A 109 -1.67 -3.88 5.75
CA LYS A 109 -1.26 -4.72 4.62
C LYS A 109 0.10 -5.39 4.84
N TRP A 110 1.06 -4.71 5.47
CA TRP A 110 2.37 -5.27 5.82
C TRP A 110 2.21 -6.41 6.82
N THR A 111 1.54 -6.16 7.95
CA THR A 111 1.36 -7.15 9.00
C THR A 111 0.40 -8.28 8.61
N GLY A 112 -0.50 -8.02 7.67
CA GLY A 112 -1.52 -8.98 7.24
C GLY A 112 -2.65 -9.18 8.27
N LEU A 113 -2.80 -8.26 9.24
CA LEU A 113 -3.84 -8.34 10.28
C LEU A 113 -5.27 -8.21 9.72
N GLY A 114 -5.40 -7.69 8.47
CA GLY A 114 -6.71 -7.38 7.89
C GLY A 114 -7.38 -6.17 8.55
N MET A 115 -8.48 -5.72 7.95
CA MET A 115 -9.27 -4.57 8.42
C MET A 115 -10.26 -4.91 9.55
N PHE A 116 -10.24 -6.13 10.06
CA PHE A 116 -11.24 -6.62 11.01
C PHE A 116 -10.91 -6.34 12.48
N GLY A 117 -9.74 -5.74 12.76
CA GLY A 117 -9.28 -5.41 14.10
C GLY A 117 -9.50 -3.95 14.49
N GLU A 118 -9.19 -3.66 15.74
CA GLU A 118 -9.14 -2.29 16.25
C GLU A 118 -7.90 -1.62 15.66
N ILE A 119 -8.12 -0.74 14.67
CA ILE A 119 -7.04 -0.01 13.98
C ILE A 119 -6.58 1.23 14.75
N LYS A 120 -7.39 1.67 15.72
CA LYS A 120 -7.09 2.83 16.57
C LYS A 120 -5.94 2.49 17.52
N GLY A 121 -4.89 3.30 17.50
CA GLY A 121 -3.74 3.11 18.38
C GLY A 121 -2.79 1.96 18.02
N LEU A 122 -2.84 1.46 16.77
CA LEU A 122 -1.83 0.51 16.29
C LEU A 122 -0.41 1.06 16.54
N PRO A 123 0.55 0.21 16.95
CA PRO A 123 1.90 0.65 17.33
C PRO A 123 2.68 1.29 16.18
N MET A 124 2.25 1.10 14.93
CA MET A 124 2.84 1.68 13.72
C MET A 124 4.37 1.56 13.65
N ASN A 125 4.93 0.51 14.25
CA ASN A 125 6.36 0.19 14.21
C ASN A 125 6.80 -0.22 12.79
N GLY A 126 8.11 -0.49 12.62
CA GLY A 126 8.73 -0.70 11.31
C GLY A 126 9.12 0.60 10.63
N TRP A 127 9.68 0.48 9.43
CA TRP A 127 10.08 1.60 8.59
C TRP A 127 8.97 1.92 7.58
N GLY A 128 8.75 3.21 7.31
CA GLY A 128 7.73 3.66 6.37
C GLY A 128 8.20 4.81 5.50
N MET A 129 7.83 4.76 4.23
CA MET A 129 7.99 5.84 3.28
C MET A 129 6.62 6.37 2.88
N PHE A 130 6.53 7.69 2.77
CA PHE A 130 5.35 8.40 2.29
C PHE A 130 5.66 9.11 0.98
N LEU A 131 4.71 9.07 0.04
CA LEU A 131 4.81 9.71 -1.27
C LEU A 131 3.57 10.54 -1.52
N TYR A 132 3.77 11.69 -2.18
CA TYR A 132 2.71 12.52 -2.71
C TYR A 132 2.84 12.59 -4.22
N ILE A 133 1.84 12.14 -4.96
CA ILE A 133 1.91 11.91 -6.40
C ILE A 133 0.92 12.83 -7.10
N ASP A 134 1.38 13.56 -8.10
CA ASP A 134 0.59 14.44 -8.99
C ASP A 134 -0.33 15.43 -8.25
N GLY A 135 0.04 15.85 -7.04
CA GLY A 135 -0.76 16.78 -6.27
C GLY A 135 -2.13 16.27 -5.81
N ARG A 136 -2.45 15.00 -6.05
CA ARG A 136 -3.78 14.41 -5.81
C ARG A 136 -3.78 13.05 -5.13
N TYR A 137 -2.65 12.34 -5.11
CA TYR A 137 -2.57 11.01 -4.54
C TYR A 137 -1.57 10.97 -3.39
N PHE A 138 -1.95 10.25 -2.37
CA PHE A 138 -1.13 9.95 -1.21
C PHE A 138 -0.83 8.47 -1.23
N ALA A 139 0.43 8.10 -1.03
CA ALA A 139 0.82 6.70 -0.98
C ALA A 139 1.80 6.44 0.14
N ALA A 140 1.84 5.22 0.64
CA ALA A 140 2.81 4.77 1.62
C ALA A 140 3.29 3.35 1.35
N LEU A 141 4.54 3.10 1.70
CA LEU A 141 5.15 1.80 1.79
C LEU A 141 5.53 1.53 3.25
N ARG A 142 5.34 0.30 3.71
CA ARG A 142 5.74 -0.16 5.04
C ARG A 142 6.53 -1.46 4.93
N THR A 143 7.65 -1.52 5.68
CA THR A 143 8.52 -2.69 5.84
C THR A 143 9.02 -2.78 7.28
N GLU A 144 9.68 -3.87 7.66
CA GLU A 144 10.27 -4.00 9.00
C GLU A 144 11.50 -3.09 9.16
N PHE A 145 12.38 -3.07 8.16
CA PHE A 145 13.62 -2.30 8.15
C PHE A 145 13.68 -1.35 6.95
N PRO A 146 14.55 -0.32 6.97
CA PRO A 146 14.81 0.51 5.81
C PRO A 146 15.21 -0.33 4.59
N ALA A 147 14.65 -0.02 3.43
CA ALA A 147 14.89 -0.74 2.20
C ALA A 147 15.34 0.23 1.10
N GLU A 148 16.21 -0.25 0.21
CA GLU A 148 16.46 0.43 -1.07
C GLU A 148 15.24 0.25 -1.97
N ILE A 149 14.75 1.36 -2.55
CA ILE A 149 13.54 1.36 -3.34
C ILE A 149 13.84 1.77 -4.76
N VAL A 150 13.49 0.91 -5.70
CA VAL A 150 13.50 1.22 -7.14
C VAL A 150 12.07 1.44 -7.60
N LEU A 151 11.74 2.69 -7.92
CA LEU A 151 10.45 3.02 -8.48
C LEU A 151 10.47 2.80 -10.00
N THR A 152 9.46 2.08 -10.49
CA THR A 152 9.28 1.85 -11.92
C THR A 152 7.84 2.13 -12.31
N GLU A 153 7.66 2.94 -13.33
CA GLU A 153 6.36 3.24 -13.90
C GLU A 153 6.06 2.30 -15.08
N TYR A 154 4.82 1.84 -15.14
CA TYR A 154 4.28 1.06 -16.25
C TYR A 154 3.03 1.74 -16.78
N ARG A 155 2.90 1.83 -18.11
CA ARG A 155 1.69 2.27 -18.78
C ARG A 155 0.98 1.08 -19.41
N ARG A 156 -0.34 1.04 -19.28
CA ARG A 156 -1.15 0.03 -19.99
C ARG A 156 -1.16 0.31 -21.48
N GLU A 157 -0.86 -0.71 -22.28
CA GLU A 157 -0.95 -0.67 -23.74
C GLU A 157 -1.68 -1.93 -24.23
N GLY A 158 -2.92 -1.75 -24.74
CA GLY A 158 -3.76 -2.88 -25.15
C GLY A 158 -4.02 -3.86 -24.01
N ASN A 159 -3.62 -5.12 -24.20
CA ASN A 159 -3.75 -6.18 -23.19
C ASN A 159 -2.49 -6.35 -22.31
N GLY A 160 -1.47 -5.51 -22.46
CA GLY A 160 -0.22 -5.60 -21.73
C GLY A 160 0.19 -4.30 -21.03
N PHE A 161 1.44 -4.29 -20.54
CA PHE A 161 2.05 -3.16 -19.86
C PHE A 161 3.44 -2.87 -20.44
N ARG A 162 3.70 -1.59 -20.75
CA ARG A 162 5.01 -1.11 -21.15
C ARG A 162 5.66 -0.36 -19.98
N LYS A 163 6.92 -0.65 -19.71
CA LYS A 163 7.77 0.13 -18.81
C LYS A 163 8.07 1.48 -19.45
N LEU A 164 7.88 2.57 -18.72
CA LEU A 164 8.25 3.92 -19.10
C LEU A 164 9.71 4.24 -18.77
#